data_ba73bc134c3ca47277cf97a60c708f84
#
_entry.id   ba73bc134c3ca47277cf97a60c708f84
#
_cell.length_a   1.000
_cell.length_b   1.000
_cell.length_c   1.000
_cell.angle_alpha   90.00
_cell.angle_beta   90.00
_cell.angle_gamma   90.00
#
_symmetry.space_group_name_H-M   'P 1'
#
loop_
_entity.id
_entity.type
_entity.pdbx_description
1 polymer ?
#
loop_
_entity_poly.entity_id
_entity_poly.type
_entity_poly.pdbx_seq_one_letter_code
_entity_poly.pdbx_strand_id
1 'polypeptide(L)'
;AGYARAVQYLLEQLDIPCIYVEGDTRDSDEGHAWDIVQIEGQYYYVDATNGDQPQFLEGDAVQFAEHKTIIYDYLCPFPQEYELVYTASDEFPVPECTATDKNFYMLNGACFDSYDYQSLYEFCCMRLDNGAAVVRFKFRNQEDFDEVYRQWIQSDGDEYIQDVARYYMGLYG
;
A
#
# COMPACT_ATOMS: atom_id res chain seq x y z
N ALA A 1 7.99 16.18 -6.80
CA ALA A 1 9.41 16.53 -6.64
C ALA A 1 9.79 16.89 -5.20
N GLY A 2 9.04 17.73 -4.49
CA GLY A 2 9.38 18.18 -3.14
C GLY A 2 9.47 17.07 -2.10
N TYR A 3 8.49 16.18 -2.04
CA TYR A 3 8.47 15.03 -1.13
C TYR A 3 9.64 14.07 -1.39
N ALA A 4 9.88 13.69 -2.64
CA ALA A 4 10.97 12.78 -2.99
C ALA A 4 12.34 13.38 -2.60
N ARG A 5 12.59 14.66 -2.88
CA ARG A 5 13.82 15.32 -2.44
C ARG A 5 13.97 15.38 -0.91
N ALA A 6 12.87 15.55 -0.18
CA ALA A 6 12.91 15.53 1.28
C ALA A 6 13.22 14.12 1.81
N VAL A 7 12.64 13.08 1.24
CA VAL A 7 12.94 11.68 1.57
C VAL A 7 14.40 11.37 1.29
N GLN A 8 14.90 11.70 0.09
CA GLN A 8 16.31 11.53 -0.26
C GLN A 8 17.23 12.19 0.78
N TYR A 9 17.00 13.46 1.09
CA TYR A 9 17.82 14.19 2.05
C TYR A 9 17.82 13.53 3.45
N LEU A 10 16.64 13.11 3.93
CA LEU A 10 16.53 12.49 5.26
C LEU A 10 17.21 11.12 5.32
N LEU A 11 17.09 10.31 4.28
CA LEU A 11 17.72 8.99 4.20
C LEU A 11 19.24 9.10 4.09
N GLU A 12 19.75 10.09 3.34
CA GLU A 12 21.20 10.38 3.27
C GLU A 12 21.78 10.76 4.66
N GLN A 13 21.01 11.46 5.53
CA GLN A 13 21.46 11.76 6.89
C GLN A 13 21.55 10.50 7.77
N LEU A 14 20.90 9.42 7.37
CA LEU A 14 20.91 8.12 8.06
C LEU A 14 21.88 7.12 7.41
N ASP A 15 22.70 7.56 6.44
CA ASP A 15 23.58 6.72 5.63
C ASP A 15 22.82 5.62 4.86
N ILE A 16 21.55 5.87 4.50
CA ILE A 16 20.73 4.98 3.68
C ILE A 16 20.81 5.45 2.23
N PRO A 17 21.33 4.64 1.30
CA PRO A 17 21.42 5.03 -0.11
C PRO A 17 20.04 5.25 -0.72
N CYS A 18 19.84 6.42 -1.32
CA CYS A 18 18.58 6.84 -1.90
C CYS A 18 18.83 7.57 -3.23
N ILE A 19 18.14 7.17 -4.26
CA ILE A 19 18.20 7.74 -5.60
C ILE A 19 16.88 8.46 -5.88
N TYR A 20 16.96 9.76 -6.14
CA TYR A 20 15.83 10.52 -6.64
C TYR A 20 15.61 10.20 -8.12
N VAL A 21 14.38 9.90 -8.48
CA VAL A 21 13.97 9.51 -9.84
C VAL A 21 12.91 10.48 -10.35
N GLU A 22 13.05 10.91 -11.58
CA GLU A 22 12.02 11.59 -12.36
C GLU A 22 11.51 10.67 -13.46
N GLY A 23 10.24 10.78 -13.78
CA GLY A 23 9.60 10.00 -14.82
C GLY A 23 8.19 10.47 -15.09
N ASP A 24 7.44 9.66 -15.81
CA ASP A 24 6.11 9.99 -16.28
C ASP A 24 5.07 8.95 -15.82
N THR A 25 3.83 9.41 -15.73
CA THR A 25 2.68 8.51 -15.58
C THR A 25 2.34 7.92 -16.96
N ARG A 26 2.19 6.60 -17.05
CA ARG A 26 2.00 5.90 -18.35
C ARG A 26 0.77 6.35 -19.12
N ASP A 27 -0.29 6.75 -18.44
CA ASP A 27 -1.58 7.09 -19.02
C ASP A 27 -1.82 8.59 -19.13
N SER A 28 -0.83 9.42 -18.78
CA SER A 28 -0.90 10.88 -18.90
C SER A 28 0.48 11.48 -19.18
N ASP A 29 0.50 12.72 -19.70
CA ASP A 29 1.73 13.49 -19.89
C ASP A 29 2.17 14.20 -18.58
N GLU A 30 1.72 13.69 -17.41
CA GLU A 30 2.07 14.27 -16.13
C GLU A 30 3.39 13.67 -15.60
N GLY A 31 4.36 14.54 -15.43
CA GLY A 31 5.63 14.18 -14.80
C GLY A 31 5.45 13.83 -13.32
N HIS A 32 6.15 12.81 -12.87
CA HIS A 32 6.16 12.36 -11.48
C HIS A 32 7.58 12.20 -10.96
N ALA A 33 7.75 12.21 -9.63
CA ALA A 33 9.03 11.98 -9.00
C ALA A 33 8.88 11.16 -7.72
N TRP A 34 9.76 10.17 -7.58
CA TRP A 34 9.81 9.24 -6.45
C TRP A 34 11.26 8.94 -6.06
N ASP A 35 11.45 8.01 -5.16
CA ASP A 35 12.76 7.55 -4.75
C ASP A 35 12.94 6.05 -4.97
N ILE A 36 14.19 5.65 -5.21
CA ILE A 36 14.63 4.25 -5.11
C ILE A 36 15.60 4.16 -3.95
N VAL A 37 15.25 3.35 -2.96
CA VAL A 37 16.01 3.20 -1.71
C VAL A 37 16.69 1.85 -1.70
N GLN A 38 17.97 1.81 -1.29
CA GLN A 38 18.69 0.55 -1.10
C GLN A 38 18.62 0.12 0.37
N ILE A 39 18.06 -1.06 0.62
CA ILE A 39 17.99 -1.70 1.93
C ILE A 39 18.56 -3.11 1.82
N GLU A 40 19.58 -3.42 2.62
CA GLU A 40 20.22 -4.75 2.64
C GLU A 40 20.69 -5.23 1.24
N GLY A 41 21.11 -4.28 0.40
CA GLY A 41 21.61 -4.56 -0.96
C GLY A 41 20.52 -4.73 -2.02
N GLN A 42 19.24 -4.65 -1.66
CA GLN A 42 18.09 -4.68 -2.57
C GLN A 42 17.51 -3.29 -2.79
N TYR A 43 16.82 -3.08 -3.91
CA TYR A 43 16.24 -1.80 -4.28
C TYR A 43 14.71 -1.83 -4.20
N TYR A 44 14.14 -0.75 -3.65
CA TYR A 44 12.69 -0.59 -3.40
C TYR A 44 12.23 0.79 -3.85
N TYR A 45 11.06 0.85 -4.46
CA TYR A 45 10.38 2.11 -4.73
C TYR A 45 9.87 2.73 -3.44
N VAL A 46 9.97 4.06 -3.31
CA VAL A 46 9.35 4.84 -2.24
C VAL A 46 8.74 6.10 -2.85
N ASP A 47 7.44 6.24 -2.76
CA ASP A 47 6.71 7.37 -3.31
C ASP A 47 5.94 8.11 -2.22
N ALA A 48 6.62 9.04 -1.56
CA ALA A 48 6.03 9.82 -0.49
C ALA A 48 4.99 10.84 -0.99
N THR A 49 5.01 11.22 -2.27
CA THR A 49 4.01 12.10 -2.85
C THR A 49 2.64 11.44 -2.85
N ASN A 50 2.57 10.21 -3.35
CA ASN A 50 1.32 9.44 -3.36
C ASN A 50 1.00 8.83 -1.98
N GLY A 51 2.01 8.57 -1.17
CA GLY A 51 1.83 8.13 0.21
C GLY A 51 1.12 9.14 1.12
N ASP A 52 1.15 10.44 0.76
CA ASP A 52 0.50 11.55 1.48
C ASP A 52 -0.63 12.16 0.65
N GLN A 53 -1.51 11.32 0.10
CA GLN A 53 -2.63 11.73 -0.76
C GLN A 53 -3.98 11.24 -0.19
N PRO A 54 -4.48 11.84 0.91
CA PRO A 54 -5.72 11.41 1.55
C PRO A 54 -6.95 11.46 0.62
N GLN A 55 -6.90 12.27 -0.45
CA GLN A 55 -7.97 12.37 -1.44
C GLN A 55 -8.18 11.09 -2.27
N PHE A 56 -7.26 10.14 -2.26
CA PHE A 56 -7.46 8.83 -2.88
C PHE A 56 -8.36 7.91 -2.04
N LEU A 57 -8.67 8.31 -0.80
CA LEU A 57 -9.60 7.62 0.06
C LEU A 57 -10.98 8.23 -0.13
N GLU A 58 -11.97 7.43 -0.46
CA GLU A 58 -13.35 7.88 -0.69
C GLU A 58 -14.23 7.71 0.56
N GLY A 59 -15.31 8.50 0.64
CA GLY A 59 -16.33 8.40 1.66
C GLY A 59 -15.79 8.64 3.06
N ASP A 60 -16.23 7.81 4.02
CA ASP A 60 -15.86 7.93 5.44
C ASP A 60 -14.36 7.70 5.69
N ALA A 61 -13.67 7.05 4.75
CA ALA A 61 -12.22 6.90 4.82
C ALA A 61 -11.48 8.24 4.76
N VAL A 62 -12.08 9.27 4.14
CA VAL A 62 -11.52 10.64 4.14
C VAL A 62 -11.41 11.20 5.55
N GLN A 63 -12.37 10.90 6.44
CA GLN A 63 -12.30 11.34 7.84
C GLN A 63 -11.11 10.72 8.57
N PHE A 64 -10.81 9.46 8.29
CA PHE A 64 -9.60 8.81 8.83
C PHE A 64 -8.32 9.40 8.23
N ALA A 65 -8.36 9.86 6.99
CA ALA A 65 -7.24 10.52 6.34
C ALA A 65 -6.91 11.90 6.95
N GLU A 66 -7.90 12.62 7.46
CA GLU A 66 -7.68 13.86 8.23
C GLU A 66 -6.81 13.63 9.47
N HIS A 67 -6.77 12.40 9.98
CA HIS A 67 -5.86 11.96 11.03
C HIS A 67 -4.47 11.55 10.53
N LYS A 68 -4.04 12.01 9.35
CA LYS A 68 -2.73 11.77 8.74
C LYS A 68 -2.46 10.28 8.47
N THR A 69 -3.40 9.60 7.85
CA THR A 69 -3.22 8.22 7.46
C THR A 69 -2.30 8.12 6.24
N ILE A 70 -1.15 7.47 6.40
CA ILE A 70 -0.23 7.17 5.30
C ILE A 70 -0.87 6.10 4.40
N ILE A 71 -0.77 6.29 3.09
CA ILE A 71 -1.14 5.28 2.09
C ILE A 71 0.07 4.38 1.86
N TYR A 72 0.10 3.26 2.54
CA TYR A 72 1.24 2.34 2.55
C TYR A 72 1.45 1.59 1.23
N ASP A 73 0.50 1.68 0.29
CA ASP A 73 0.63 1.11 -1.06
C ASP A 73 1.78 1.72 -1.85
N TYR A 74 2.27 2.89 -1.43
CA TYR A 74 3.40 3.59 -2.04
C TYR A 74 4.71 3.50 -1.24
N LEU A 75 4.72 2.70 -0.17
CA LEU A 75 5.92 2.40 0.62
C LEU A 75 6.41 0.98 0.31
N CYS A 76 7.50 0.88 -0.42
CA CYS A 76 8.03 -0.38 -0.94
C CYS A 76 6.94 -1.20 -1.66
N PRO A 77 6.21 -0.60 -2.64
CA PRO A 77 5.18 -1.30 -3.40
C PRO A 77 5.76 -2.52 -4.12
N PHE A 78 4.90 -3.43 -4.53
CA PHE A 78 5.33 -4.45 -5.47
C PHE A 78 5.75 -3.81 -6.79
N PRO A 79 6.97 -4.10 -7.30
CA PRO A 79 7.47 -3.44 -8.49
C PRO A 79 6.52 -3.54 -9.69
N GLN A 80 5.93 -4.72 -9.90
CA GLN A 80 5.00 -4.98 -11.00
C GLN A 80 3.75 -4.06 -10.95
N GLU A 81 3.29 -3.69 -9.74
CA GLU A 81 2.14 -2.78 -9.59
C GLU A 81 2.56 -1.33 -9.81
N TYR A 82 3.70 -0.92 -9.25
CA TYR A 82 4.21 0.44 -9.39
C TYR A 82 4.52 0.78 -10.86
N GLU A 83 5.16 -0.14 -11.56
CA GLU A 83 5.55 -0.02 -12.95
C GLU A 83 4.36 -0.09 -13.95
N LEU A 84 3.16 -0.51 -13.50
CA LEU A 84 1.95 -0.35 -14.34
C LEU A 84 1.58 1.11 -14.52
N VAL A 85 1.91 1.96 -13.55
CA VAL A 85 1.50 3.37 -13.53
C VAL A 85 2.63 4.30 -13.91
N TYR A 86 3.86 4.02 -13.45
CA TYR A 86 5.01 4.93 -13.59
C TYR A 86 6.14 4.34 -14.41
N THR A 87 6.82 5.19 -15.16
CA THR A 87 8.00 4.85 -15.95
C THR A 87 9.09 5.89 -15.68
N ALA A 88 10.28 5.43 -15.28
CA ALA A 88 11.42 6.33 -15.10
C ALA A 88 11.87 6.93 -16.44
N SER A 89 12.36 8.17 -16.39
CA SER A 89 12.98 8.82 -17.54
C SER A 89 14.23 8.05 -18.00
N ASP A 90 14.43 7.97 -19.31
CA ASP A 90 15.61 7.35 -19.92
C ASP A 90 16.88 8.20 -19.77
N GLU A 91 16.80 9.39 -19.18
CA GLU A 91 17.96 10.29 -19.05
C GLU A 91 19.05 9.72 -18.13
N PHE A 92 18.64 8.96 -17.10
CA PHE A 92 19.55 8.37 -16.13
C PHE A 92 19.20 6.91 -15.88
N PRO A 93 20.18 5.99 -15.96
CA PRO A 93 19.94 4.60 -15.62
C PRO A 93 19.63 4.48 -14.12
N VAL A 94 18.53 3.83 -13.78
CA VAL A 94 18.15 3.49 -12.42
C VAL A 94 18.30 1.98 -12.18
N PRO A 95 18.62 1.55 -10.95
CA PRO A 95 18.66 0.13 -10.64
C PRO A 95 17.25 -0.48 -10.74
N GLU A 96 17.20 -1.75 -11.13
CA GLU A 96 15.97 -2.53 -11.17
C GLU A 96 15.49 -2.83 -9.74
N CYS A 97 14.23 -2.56 -9.45
CA CYS A 97 13.57 -2.93 -8.21
C CYS A 97 12.86 -4.27 -8.40
N THR A 98 13.31 -5.31 -7.71
CA THR A 98 12.69 -6.65 -7.78
C THR A 98 12.27 -7.19 -6.42
N ALA A 99 12.73 -6.56 -5.35
CA ALA A 99 12.50 -7.00 -3.99
C ALA A 99 11.11 -6.58 -3.49
N THR A 100 10.49 -7.45 -2.68
CA THR A 100 9.12 -7.26 -2.17
C THR A 100 9.02 -7.45 -0.65
N ASP A 101 10.07 -7.94 0.01
CA ASP A 101 10.05 -8.33 1.42
C ASP A 101 9.89 -7.16 2.40
N LYS A 102 10.21 -5.92 1.97
CA LYS A 102 9.99 -4.71 2.77
C LYS A 102 8.64 -4.04 2.49
N ASN A 103 7.79 -4.65 1.65
CA ASN A 103 6.43 -4.16 1.45
C ASN A 103 5.67 -4.12 2.78
N PHE A 104 4.92 -3.04 3.02
CA PHE A 104 4.18 -2.84 4.27
C PHE A 104 3.27 -4.02 4.64
N TYR A 105 2.52 -4.54 3.67
CA TYR A 105 1.60 -5.65 3.90
C TYR A 105 2.31 -6.97 4.18
N MET A 106 3.46 -7.20 3.52
CA MET A 106 4.31 -8.36 3.81
C MET A 106 4.86 -8.33 5.23
N LEU A 107 5.42 -7.20 5.65
CA LEU A 107 5.98 -7.01 6.99
C LEU A 107 4.95 -7.15 8.12
N ASN A 108 3.70 -6.81 7.83
CA ASN A 108 2.61 -6.85 8.82
C ASN A 108 1.75 -8.13 8.76
N GLY A 109 2.13 -9.13 7.95
CA GLY A 109 1.35 -10.34 7.76
C GLY A 109 -0.04 -10.10 7.18
N ALA A 110 -0.17 -9.02 6.42
CA ALA A 110 -1.43 -8.53 5.83
C ALA A 110 -1.47 -8.73 4.30
N CYS A 111 -0.55 -9.53 3.75
CA CYS A 111 -0.50 -9.88 2.34
C CYS A 111 -0.81 -11.37 2.19
N PHE A 112 -1.82 -11.69 1.40
CA PHE A 112 -2.31 -13.05 1.21
C PHE A 112 -1.95 -13.56 -0.20
N ASP A 113 -1.45 -14.79 -0.26
CA ASP A 113 -1.13 -15.46 -1.54
C ASP A 113 -2.39 -16.02 -2.21
N SER A 114 -3.44 -16.27 -1.44
CA SER A 114 -4.74 -16.75 -1.93
C SER A 114 -5.86 -16.34 -0.97
N TYR A 115 -7.07 -16.26 -1.49
CA TYR A 115 -8.26 -16.01 -0.67
C TYR A 115 -8.70 -17.27 0.08
N ASP A 116 -8.81 -17.14 1.39
CA ASP A 116 -9.49 -18.06 2.28
C ASP A 116 -10.32 -17.26 3.29
N TYR A 117 -11.62 -17.48 3.30
CA TYR A 117 -12.54 -16.72 4.17
C TYR A 117 -12.14 -16.77 5.65
N GLN A 118 -11.87 -17.97 6.16
CA GLN A 118 -11.58 -18.13 7.58
C GLN A 118 -10.31 -17.40 7.99
N SER A 119 -9.26 -17.51 7.20
CA SER A 119 -7.99 -16.83 7.44
C SER A 119 -8.13 -15.31 7.42
N LEU A 120 -8.90 -14.79 6.46
CA LEU A 120 -9.14 -13.34 6.35
C LEU A 120 -10.01 -12.83 7.50
N TYR A 121 -11.06 -13.57 7.88
CA TYR A 121 -11.91 -13.25 9.02
C TYR A 121 -11.11 -13.21 10.34
N GLU A 122 -10.31 -14.24 10.61
CA GLU A 122 -9.45 -14.30 11.80
C GLU A 122 -8.43 -13.16 11.84
N PHE A 123 -7.85 -12.82 10.67
CA PHE A 123 -6.96 -11.67 10.55
C PHE A 123 -7.69 -10.36 10.91
N CYS A 124 -8.88 -10.13 10.37
CA CYS A 124 -9.68 -8.95 10.69
C CYS A 124 -9.99 -8.86 12.20
N CYS A 125 -10.46 -9.95 12.79
CA CYS A 125 -10.76 -10.02 14.22
C CYS A 125 -9.52 -9.74 15.08
N MET A 126 -8.39 -10.35 14.75
CA MET A 126 -7.12 -10.11 15.44
C MET A 126 -6.70 -8.62 15.36
N ARG A 127 -6.87 -7.96 14.22
CA ARG A 127 -6.56 -6.53 14.07
C ARG A 127 -7.47 -5.66 14.93
N LEU A 128 -8.76 -6.00 15.00
CA LEU A 128 -9.74 -5.31 15.87
C LEU A 128 -9.42 -5.50 17.35
N ASP A 129 -9.09 -6.73 17.78
CA ASP A 129 -8.65 -7.02 19.15
C ASP A 129 -7.43 -6.19 19.57
N ASN A 130 -6.54 -5.89 18.63
CA ASN A 130 -5.39 -5.03 18.84
C ASN A 130 -5.71 -3.52 18.71
N GLY A 131 -6.99 -3.15 18.65
CA GLY A 131 -7.43 -1.76 18.64
C GLY A 131 -7.31 -1.05 17.29
N ALA A 132 -7.22 -1.80 16.18
CA ALA A 132 -7.17 -1.19 14.85
C ALA A 132 -8.53 -0.55 14.51
N ALA A 133 -8.54 0.73 14.19
CA ALA A 133 -9.72 1.43 13.65
C ALA A 133 -9.94 1.16 12.15
N VAL A 134 -8.88 0.77 11.45
CA VAL A 134 -8.91 0.42 10.02
C VAL A 134 -8.10 -0.86 9.83
N VAL A 135 -8.68 -1.83 9.15
CA VAL A 135 -8.00 -3.06 8.76
C VAL A 135 -7.59 -2.95 7.30
N ARG A 136 -6.29 -3.11 7.04
CA ARG A 136 -5.71 -3.11 5.70
C ARG A 136 -5.11 -4.46 5.39
N PHE A 137 -5.40 -4.97 4.22
CA PHE A 137 -4.80 -6.19 3.70
C PHE A 137 -4.68 -6.11 2.17
N LYS A 138 -3.91 -7.01 1.60
CA LYS A 138 -3.62 -7.07 0.17
C LYS A 138 -3.57 -8.51 -0.31
N PHE A 139 -3.99 -8.74 -1.53
CA PHE A 139 -3.76 -9.99 -2.25
C PHE A 139 -2.63 -9.80 -3.27
N ARG A 140 -1.86 -10.88 -3.51
CA ARG A 140 -0.76 -10.85 -4.48
C ARG A 140 -1.25 -10.95 -5.93
N ASN A 141 -2.50 -11.30 -6.15
CA ASN A 141 -3.07 -11.46 -7.48
C ASN A 141 -4.47 -10.85 -7.56
N GLN A 142 -4.85 -10.46 -8.76
CA GLN A 142 -6.12 -9.79 -9.01
C GLN A 142 -7.32 -10.72 -8.83
N GLU A 143 -7.17 -12.01 -9.14
CA GLU A 143 -8.27 -12.97 -9.05
C GLU A 143 -8.81 -13.11 -7.63
N ASP A 144 -7.93 -13.25 -6.64
CA ASP A 144 -8.31 -13.34 -5.22
C ASP A 144 -8.88 -12.01 -4.70
N PHE A 145 -8.33 -10.88 -5.15
CA PHE A 145 -8.89 -9.56 -4.83
C PHE A 145 -10.32 -9.43 -5.37
N ASP A 146 -10.55 -9.77 -6.64
CA ASP A 146 -11.86 -9.71 -7.27
C ASP A 146 -12.87 -10.65 -6.59
N GLU A 147 -12.41 -11.82 -6.14
CA GLU A 147 -13.26 -12.76 -5.40
C GLU A 147 -13.71 -12.18 -4.06
N VAL A 148 -12.78 -11.61 -3.28
CA VAL A 148 -13.11 -10.94 -2.01
C VAL A 148 -14.03 -9.74 -2.23
N TYR A 149 -13.69 -8.89 -3.22
CA TYR A 149 -14.50 -7.72 -3.53
C TYR A 149 -15.93 -8.14 -3.91
N ARG A 150 -16.09 -9.19 -4.71
CA ARG A 150 -17.38 -9.74 -5.10
C ARG A 150 -18.14 -10.33 -3.92
N GLN A 151 -17.47 -11.10 -3.06
CA GLN A 151 -18.12 -11.77 -1.94
C GLN A 151 -18.43 -10.83 -0.76
N TRP A 152 -17.53 -9.91 -0.44
CA TRP A 152 -17.64 -9.08 0.76
C TRP A 152 -18.30 -7.72 0.51
N ILE A 153 -18.22 -7.20 -0.70
CA ILE A 153 -18.62 -5.83 -1.04
C ILE A 153 -19.80 -5.78 -2.02
N GLN A 154 -19.75 -6.58 -3.10
CA GLN A 154 -20.75 -6.51 -4.17
C GLN A 154 -21.91 -7.48 -4.05
N SER A 155 -21.79 -8.56 -3.29
CA SER A 155 -22.88 -9.53 -3.21
C SER A 155 -24.03 -9.01 -2.35
N ASP A 156 -25.26 -9.38 -2.70
CA ASP A 156 -26.44 -9.24 -1.83
C ASP A 156 -26.29 -10.02 -0.49
N GLY A 157 -25.19 -10.76 -0.36
CA GLY A 157 -24.74 -11.44 0.83
C GLY A 157 -23.69 -10.62 1.56
N ASP A 158 -24.09 -9.53 2.18
CA ASP A 158 -23.30 -8.80 3.19
C ASP A 158 -22.82 -9.69 4.36
N GLU A 159 -22.94 -11.01 4.21
CA GLU A 159 -22.81 -11.97 5.30
C GLU A 159 -21.40 -11.93 5.90
N TYR A 160 -20.40 -11.87 5.07
CA TYR A 160 -18.98 -11.92 5.52
C TYR A 160 -18.50 -10.63 6.18
N ILE A 161 -18.84 -9.48 5.61
CA ILE A 161 -18.56 -8.18 6.24
C ILE A 161 -19.38 -8.00 7.53
N GLN A 162 -20.62 -8.48 7.54
CA GLN A 162 -21.47 -8.45 8.74
C GLN A 162 -20.92 -9.31 9.87
N ASP A 163 -20.24 -10.43 9.59
CA ASP A 163 -19.61 -11.25 10.62
C ASP A 163 -18.49 -10.47 11.32
N VAL A 164 -17.65 -9.77 10.58
CA VAL A 164 -16.61 -8.89 11.15
C VAL A 164 -17.24 -7.73 11.91
N ALA A 165 -18.30 -7.12 11.38
CA ALA A 165 -19.03 -6.04 12.06
C ALA A 165 -19.70 -6.51 13.35
N ARG A 166 -20.31 -7.69 13.37
CA ARG A 166 -20.88 -8.29 14.60
C ARG A 166 -19.80 -8.57 15.65
N TYR A 167 -18.63 -9.06 15.20
CA TYR A 167 -17.49 -9.25 16.09
C TYR A 167 -17.06 -7.93 16.72
N TYR A 168 -16.89 -6.88 15.91
CA TYR A 168 -16.54 -5.54 16.38
C TYR A 168 -17.55 -4.98 17.39
N MET A 169 -18.86 -5.07 17.09
CA MET A 169 -19.91 -4.63 18.02
C MET A 169 -19.92 -5.43 19.33
N GLY A 170 -19.52 -6.71 19.29
CA GLY A 170 -19.36 -7.53 20.50
C GLY A 170 -18.22 -7.07 21.41
N LEU A 171 -17.19 -6.42 20.84
CA LEU A 171 -16.05 -5.89 21.60
C LEU A 171 -16.33 -4.52 22.23
N TYR A 172 -17.09 -3.65 21.53
CA TYR A 172 -17.21 -2.23 21.85
C TYR A 172 -18.65 -1.74 22.06
N GLY A 173 -19.65 -2.61 21.89
CA GLY A 173 -21.10 -2.35 22.03
C GLY A 173 -21.65 -2.76 23.43
#